data_34a5fa82b02c198814096d53a261203e
#
_entry.id   34a5fa82b02c198814096d53a261203e
#
_cell.length_a   1.000
_cell.length_b   1.000
_cell.length_c   1.000
_cell.angle_alpha   90.00
_cell.angle_beta   90.00
_cell.angle_gamma   90.00
#
_symmetry.space_group_name_H-M   'P 1'
#
loop_
_entity.id
_entity.type
_entity.pdbx_description
1 polymer ?
#
loop_
_entity_poly.entity_id
_entity_poly.type
_entity_poly.pdbx_seq_one_letter_code
_entity_poly.pdbx_strand_id
1 'polypeptide(L)'
;IGLLLVGIIAFLFTTVAANAIAIVGTNPVSGMTLMTLILASIILVAVGLKGTAGMVSALIIGGVVCTALSMAGGFITDLKIGYWIGSTPIKQEGWKFLGTLVSAATVGGVILILHQTFGFTSGQLAAPQANAMAAVIEPLMSGSSAPWALYAIGAVLAIILNFCKIPALAFALGMFIPLELNTPLLIGGAISWYVGSRSTDQALNSARLERGTLLASGFIAGGALMGVVSAAMRFAGINLLNTEWMESNAAGGLAVVMYVILITYLAISSLKTKK
;
A
#
# COMPACT_ATOMS: atom_id res chain seq x y z
N ILE A 1 -11.79 24.40 14.01
CA ILE A 1 -11.50 24.50 12.56
C ILE A 1 -10.94 23.14 12.07
N GLY A 2 -9.91 22.56 12.68
CA GLY A 2 -9.29 21.31 12.23
C GLY A 2 -10.27 20.13 12.13
N LEU A 3 -11.11 19.91 13.13
CA LEU A 3 -12.12 18.84 13.13
C LEU A 3 -13.16 19.00 11.99
N LEU A 4 -13.59 20.24 11.73
CA LEU A 4 -14.52 20.54 10.66
C LEU A 4 -13.86 20.32 9.30
N LEU A 5 -12.61 20.72 9.14
CA LEU A 5 -11.82 20.47 7.93
C LEU A 5 -11.67 18.97 7.64
N VAL A 6 -11.27 18.20 8.65
CA VAL A 6 -11.17 16.74 8.54
C VAL A 6 -12.51 16.12 8.14
N GLY A 7 -13.61 16.53 8.77
CA GLY A 7 -14.95 16.01 8.47
C GLY A 7 -15.37 16.27 7.03
N ILE A 8 -15.16 17.48 6.52
CA ILE A 8 -15.50 17.83 5.13
C ILE A 8 -14.61 17.07 4.13
N ILE A 9 -13.30 17.07 4.34
CA ILE A 9 -12.37 16.37 3.43
C ILE A 9 -12.65 14.87 3.44
N ALA A 10 -12.81 14.26 4.62
CA ALA A 10 -13.11 12.85 4.74
C ALA A 10 -14.43 12.48 4.03
N PHE A 11 -15.49 13.27 4.24
CA PHE A 11 -16.78 13.05 3.61
C PHE A 11 -16.68 13.11 2.08
N LEU A 12 -16.09 14.16 1.53
CA LEU A 12 -15.96 14.34 0.08
C LEU A 12 -15.13 13.24 -0.55
N PHE A 13 -13.96 12.95 -0.01
CA PHE A 13 -13.06 11.94 -0.59
C PHE A 13 -13.59 10.52 -0.41
N THR A 14 -14.24 10.22 0.72
CA THR A 14 -14.86 8.91 0.94
C THR A 14 -16.00 8.66 -0.04
N THR A 15 -16.82 9.67 -0.32
CA THR A 15 -17.91 9.57 -1.30
C THR A 15 -17.37 9.32 -2.71
N VAL A 16 -16.33 10.04 -3.13
CA VAL A 16 -15.68 9.85 -4.44
C VAL A 16 -15.02 8.47 -4.52
N ALA A 17 -14.31 8.06 -3.47
CA ALA A 17 -13.67 6.74 -3.41
C ALA A 17 -14.70 5.61 -3.47
N ALA A 18 -15.80 5.72 -2.75
CA ALA A 18 -16.89 4.74 -2.75
C ALA A 18 -17.45 4.52 -4.16
N ASN A 19 -17.72 5.60 -4.89
CA ASN A 19 -18.15 5.52 -6.27
C ASN A 19 -17.10 4.89 -7.20
N ALA A 20 -15.84 5.30 -7.06
CA ALA A 20 -14.75 4.73 -7.85
C ALA A 20 -14.60 3.22 -7.62
N ILE A 21 -14.65 2.77 -6.37
CA ILE A 21 -14.53 1.36 -6.01
C ILE A 21 -15.71 0.55 -6.55
N ALA A 22 -16.93 1.08 -6.45
CA ALA A 22 -18.15 0.42 -6.95
C ALA A 22 -18.11 0.22 -8.47
N ILE A 23 -17.52 1.16 -9.23
CA ILE A 23 -17.47 1.13 -10.69
C ILE A 23 -16.24 0.38 -11.20
N VAL A 24 -15.06 0.68 -10.66
CA VAL A 24 -13.76 0.21 -11.18
C VAL A 24 -13.24 -1.01 -10.41
N GLY A 25 -13.72 -1.24 -9.20
CA GLY A 25 -13.27 -2.35 -8.33
C GLY A 25 -11.91 -2.13 -7.67
N THR A 26 -11.30 -0.95 -7.82
CA THR A 26 -10.00 -0.60 -7.21
C THR A 26 -10.16 0.54 -6.22
N ASN A 27 -9.39 0.49 -5.13
CA ASN A 27 -9.43 1.52 -4.09
C ASN A 27 -8.28 2.53 -4.31
N PRO A 28 -8.58 3.80 -4.65
CA PRO A 28 -7.57 4.83 -4.94
C PRO A 28 -6.97 5.47 -3.67
N VAL A 29 -6.84 4.73 -2.56
CA VAL A 29 -6.44 5.25 -1.24
C VAL A 29 -5.12 6.03 -1.27
N SER A 30 -4.08 5.50 -1.90
CA SER A 30 -2.75 6.13 -1.89
C SER A 30 -2.73 7.49 -2.59
N GLY A 31 -3.37 7.61 -3.75
CA GLY A 31 -3.46 8.87 -4.49
C GLY A 31 -4.31 9.91 -3.74
N MET A 32 -5.45 9.50 -3.22
CA MET A 32 -6.36 10.40 -2.48
C MET A 32 -5.76 10.84 -1.14
N THR A 33 -4.98 9.98 -0.47
CA THR A 33 -4.27 10.36 0.76
C THR A 33 -3.20 11.42 0.48
N LEU A 34 -2.42 11.28 -0.59
CA LEU A 34 -1.46 12.30 -1.00
C LEU A 34 -2.15 13.64 -1.32
N MET A 35 -3.26 13.60 -2.06
CA MET A 35 -4.07 14.80 -2.33
C MET A 35 -4.59 15.44 -1.04
N THR A 36 -5.04 14.64 -0.07
CA THR A 36 -5.46 15.13 1.24
C THR A 36 -4.34 15.81 1.98
N LEU A 37 -3.14 15.23 1.98
CA LEU A 37 -1.97 15.79 2.64
C LEU A 37 -1.55 17.12 2.01
N ILE A 38 -1.55 17.22 0.68
CA ILE A 38 -1.26 18.45 -0.04
C ILE A 38 -2.28 19.53 0.32
N LEU A 39 -3.57 19.20 0.22
CA LEU A 39 -4.65 20.15 0.52
C LEU A 39 -4.63 20.61 1.97
N ALA A 40 -4.50 19.66 2.92
CA ALA A 40 -4.41 19.97 4.34
C ALA A 40 -3.18 20.85 4.64
N SER A 41 -2.02 20.54 4.05
CA SER A 41 -0.80 21.31 4.22
C SER A 41 -0.96 22.75 3.74
N ILE A 42 -1.54 22.97 2.55
CA ILE A 42 -1.79 24.31 2.00
C ILE A 42 -2.73 25.09 2.92
N ILE A 43 -3.82 24.47 3.37
CA ILE A 43 -4.80 25.16 4.25
C ILE A 43 -4.16 25.47 5.61
N LEU A 44 -3.43 24.54 6.22
CA LEU A 44 -2.78 24.76 7.51
C LEU A 44 -1.74 25.89 7.44
N VAL A 45 -0.95 25.92 6.36
CA VAL A 45 0.01 27.01 6.12
C VAL A 45 -0.69 28.35 5.93
N ALA A 46 -1.83 28.39 5.23
CA ALA A 46 -2.62 29.62 5.05
C ALA A 46 -3.20 30.14 6.38
N VAL A 47 -3.53 29.25 7.31
CA VAL A 47 -4.00 29.60 8.68
C VAL A 47 -2.84 29.94 9.62
N GLY A 48 -1.58 29.81 9.16
CA GLY A 48 -0.39 30.17 9.94
C GLY A 48 0.25 28.98 10.71
N LEU A 49 -0.25 27.77 10.55
CA LEU A 49 0.30 26.58 11.19
C LEU A 49 1.42 25.99 10.31
N LYS A 50 2.66 26.32 10.65
CA LYS A 50 3.87 25.94 9.91
C LYS A 50 4.82 25.13 10.80
N GLY A 51 5.86 24.55 10.20
CA GLY A 51 6.90 23.80 10.88
C GLY A 51 6.43 22.43 11.37
N THR A 52 7.11 21.89 12.38
CA THR A 52 6.86 20.54 12.92
C THR A 52 5.43 20.35 13.42
N ALA A 53 4.84 21.34 14.10
CA ALA A 53 3.46 21.26 14.57
C ALA A 53 2.46 21.20 13.41
N GLY A 54 2.71 21.95 12.34
CA GLY A 54 1.94 21.89 11.11
C GLY A 54 2.04 20.54 10.43
N MET A 55 3.26 19.99 10.31
CA MET A 55 3.50 18.66 9.72
C MET A 55 2.77 17.56 10.48
N VAL A 56 2.87 17.54 11.80
CA VAL A 56 2.15 16.56 12.64
C VAL A 56 0.64 16.67 12.46
N SER A 57 0.11 17.91 12.43
CA SER A 57 -1.31 18.14 12.21
C SER A 57 -1.77 17.64 10.83
N ALA A 58 -1.00 17.92 9.77
CA ALA A 58 -1.28 17.45 8.42
C ALA A 58 -1.26 15.92 8.35
N LEU A 59 -0.28 15.27 8.98
CA LEU A 59 -0.18 13.80 9.03
C LEU A 59 -1.35 13.17 9.78
N ILE A 60 -1.80 13.77 10.87
CA ILE A 60 -3.00 13.31 11.61
C ILE A 60 -4.24 13.41 10.71
N ILE A 61 -4.44 14.56 10.03
CA ILE A 61 -5.55 14.77 9.09
C ILE A 61 -5.49 13.71 7.97
N GLY A 62 -4.31 13.56 7.36
CA GLY A 62 -4.10 12.56 6.31
C GLY A 62 -4.37 11.13 6.80
N GLY A 63 -3.95 10.78 8.01
CA GLY A 63 -4.19 9.48 8.62
C GLY A 63 -5.67 9.19 8.85
N VAL A 64 -6.42 10.16 9.37
CA VAL A 64 -7.87 10.04 9.57
C VAL A 64 -8.60 9.86 8.23
N VAL A 65 -8.28 10.68 7.23
CA VAL A 65 -8.89 10.58 5.91
C VAL A 65 -8.49 9.28 5.20
N CYS A 66 -7.22 8.85 5.32
CA CYS A 66 -6.76 7.56 4.79
C CYS A 66 -7.52 6.38 5.40
N THR A 67 -7.76 6.41 6.71
CA THR A 67 -8.55 5.38 7.39
C THR A 67 -10.00 5.37 6.89
N ALA A 68 -10.62 6.55 6.73
CA ALA A 68 -11.97 6.66 6.20
C ALA A 68 -12.07 6.13 4.75
N LEU A 69 -11.10 6.46 3.89
CA LEU A 69 -11.01 5.94 2.52
C LEU A 69 -10.84 4.41 2.48
N SER A 70 -9.98 3.89 3.33
CA SER A 70 -9.74 2.46 3.46
C SER A 70 -10.97 1.71 3.93
N MET A 71 -11.67 2.27 4.92
CA MET A 71 -12.95 1.73 5.40
C MET A 71 -14.03 1.73 4.32
N ALA A 72 -14.18 2.81 3.56
CA ALA A 72 -15.14 2.86 2.45
C ALA A 72 -14.90 1.75 1.44
N GLY A 73 -13.62 1.51 1.07
CA GLY A 73 -13.25 0.41 0.19
C GLY A 73 -13.59 -0.96 0.77
N GLY A 74 -13.25 -1.18 2.03
CA GLY A 74 -13.59 -2.40 2.74
C GLY A 74 -15.11 -2.63 2.83
N PHE A 75 -15.90 -1.58 3.10
CA PHE A 75 -17.38 -1.69 3.14
C PHE A 75 -17.96 -2.19 1.82
N ILE A 76 -17.56 -1.60 0.70
CA ILE A 76 -18.10 -1.95 -0.61
C ILE A 76 -17.70 -3.37 -1.03
N THR A 77 -16.43 -3.74 -0.82
CA THR A 77 -15.95 -5.08 -1.17
C THR A 77 -16.57 -6.16 -0.29
N ASP A 78 -16.71 -5.91 1.00
CA ASP A 78 -17.32 -6.85 1.94
C ASP A 78 -18.81 -7.02 1.67
N LEU A 79 -19.55 -5.95 1.34
CA LEU A 79 -20.94 -6.03 0.94
C LEU A 79 -21.12 -6.84 -0.34
N LYS A 80 -20.19 -6.71 -1.30
CA LYS A 80 -20.20 -7.51 -2.53
C LYS A 80 -19.98 -8.99 -2.25
N ILE A 81 -19.02 -9.31 -1.38
CA ILE A 81 -18.75 -10.69 -0.94
C ILE A 81 -19.98 -11.22 -0.17
N GLY A 82 -20.52 -10.43 0.75
CA GLY A 82 -21.71 -10.75 1.52
C GLY A 82 -22.93 -11.07 0.63
N TYR A 83 -23.12 -10.32 -0.43
CA TYR A 83 -24.13 -10.58 -1.44
C TYR A 83 -23.96 -11.95 -2.09
N TRP A 84 -22.75 -12.33 -2.47
CA TRP A 84 -22.49 -13.63 -3.10
C TRP A 84 -22.70 -14.82 -2.18
N ILE A 85 -22.40 -14.68 -0.88
CA ILE A 85 -22.57 -15.75 0.11
C ILE A 85 -23.91 -15.69 0.85
N GLY A 86 -24.80 -14.73 0.54
CA GLY A 86 -26.10 -14.59 1.17
C GLY A 86 -26.06 -14.04 2.60
N SER A 87 -25.03 -13.28 2.95
CA SER A 87 -24.90 -12.67 4.28
C SER A 87 -25.86 -11.48 4.47
N THR A 88 -26.36 -11.28 5.70
CA THR A 88 -27.21 -10.15 6.03
C THR A 88 -26.36 -8.86 6.18
N PRO A 89 -26.56 -7.81 5.34
CA PRO A 89 -25.72 -6.61 5.34
C PRO A 89 -25.61 -5.93 6.72
N ILE A 90 -26.73 -5.77 7.43
CA ILE A 90 -26.76 -5.11 8.76
C ILE A 90 -25.88 -5.83 9.77
N LYS A 91 -25.88 -7.17 9.77
CA LYS A 91 -25.01 -7.94 10.67
C LYS A 91 -23.55 -7.81 10.29
N GLN A 92 -23.25 -7.89 9.00
CA GLN A 92 -21.90 -7.76 8.47
C GLN A 92 -21.29 -6.39 8.83
N GLU A 93 -22.03 -5.32 8.58
CA GLU A 93 -21.59 -3.97 8.87
C GLU A 93 -21.47 -3.69 10.37
N GLY A 94 -22.41 -4.20 11.18
CA GLY A 94 -22.37 -4.04 12.64
C GLY A 94 -21.12 -4.68 13.28
N TRP A 95 -20.78 -5.90 12.88
CA TRP A 95 -19.58 -6.57 13.38
C TRP A 95 -18.27 -5.93 12.92
N LYS A 96 -18.29 -5.23 11.80
CA LYS A 96 -17.15 -4.49 11.28
C LYS A 96 -16.67 -3.38 12.21
N PHE A 97 -17.58 -2.70 12.91
CA PHE A 97 -17.21 -1.71 13.93
C PHE A 97 -16.39 -2.32 15.06
N LEU A 98 -16.79 -3.50 15.53
CA LEU A 98 -16.04 -4.23 16.56
C LEU A 98 -14.66 -4.65 16.05
N GLY A 99 -14.60 -5.20 14.83
CA GLY A 99 -13.33 -5.55 14.18
C GLY A 99 -12.39 -4.36 14.03
N THR A 100 -12.90 -3.21 13.63
CA THR A 100 -12.12 -1.98 13.50
C THR A 100 -11.57 -1.51 14.86
N LEU A 101 -12.35 -1.60 15.92
CA LEU A 101 -11.91 -1.22 17.26
C LEU A 101 -10.77 -2.11 17.76
N VAL A 102 -10.90 -3.43 17.57
CA VAL A 102 -9.83 -4.39 17.92
C VAL A 102 -8.59 -4.14 17.07
N SER A 103 -8.75 -3.93 15.77
CA SER A 103 -7.63 -3.61 14.87
C SER A 103 -6.91 -2.32 15.27
N ALA A 104 -7.64 -1.27 15.62
CA ALA A 104 -7.06 0.00 16.04
C ALA A 104 -6.20 -0.16 17.30
N ALA A 105 -6.66 -0.97 18.26
CA ALA A 105 -5.89 -1.26 19.47
C ALA A 105 -4.62 -2.08 19.16
N THR A 106 -4.73 -3.11 18.31
CA THR A 106 -3.60 -4.00 18.01
C THR A 106 -2.57 -3.35 17.09
N VAL A 107 -2.98 -2.57 16.09
CA VAL A 107 -2.06 -1.90 15.15
C VAL A 107 -1.13 -0.93 15.88
N GLY A 108 -1.63 -0.16 16.84
CA GLY A 108 -0.80 0.72 17.66
C GLY A 108 0.32 -0.04 18.40
N GLY A 109 -0.01 -1.19 19.00
CA GLY A 109 0.97 -2.07 19.63
C GLY A 109 1.99 -2.65 18.66
N VAL A 110 1.55 -3.10 17.49
CA VAL A 110 2.44 -3.62 16.44
C VAL A 110 3.42 -2.54 15.94
N ILE A 111 2.94 -1.31 15.71
CA ILE A 111 3.80 -0.20 15.29
C ILE A 111 4.87 0.10 16.34
N LEU A 112 4.51 0.09 17.64
CA LEU A 112 5.47 0.27 18.73
C LEU A 112 6.54 -0.83 18.75
N ILE A 113 6.15 -2.09 18.60
CA ILE A 113 7.07 -3.23 18.53
C ILE A 113 8.02 -3.08 17.33
N LEU A 114 7.49 -2.76 16.16
CA LEU A 114 8.29 -2.56 14.95
C LEU A 114 9.27 -1.39 15.10
N HIS A 115 8.83 -0.29 15.70
CA HIS A 115 9.69 0.86 15.96
C HIS A 115 10.82 0.55 16.93
N GLN A 116 10.54 -0.16 18.01
CA GLN A 116 11.56 -0.54 19.02
C GLN A 116 12.52 -1.60 18.50
N THR A 117 12.07 -2.47 17.61
CA THR A 117 12.87 -3.58 17.07
C THR A 117 13.77 -3.15 15.91
N PHE A 118 13.23 -2.42 14.96
CA PHE A 118 13.93 -2.07 13.72
C PHE A 118 14.30 -0.58 13.62
N GLY A 119 13.53 0.31 14.28
CA GLY A 119 13.62 1.75 14.08
C GLY A 119 13.16 2.20 12.68
N PHE A 120 12.42 3.30 12.59
CA PHE A 120 11.92 3.77 11.28
C PHE A 120 12.99 4.46 10.43
N THR A 121 14.10 4.87 11.03
CA THR A 121 15.21 5.57 10.37
C THR A 121 16.38 4.65 9.98
N SER A 122 16.34 3.38 10.37
CA SER A 122 17.45 2.44 10.17
C SER A 122 17.59 1.91 8.73
N GLY A 123 16.64 2.19 7.85
CA GLY A 123 16.58 1.61 6.50
C GLY A 123 16.20 0.13 6.44
N GLN A 124 16.13 -0.56 7.57
CA GLN A 124 15.73 -1.98 7.62
C GLN A 124 14.23 -2.16 7.37
N LEU A 125 13.43 -1.16 7.68
CA LEU A 125 12.00 -1.14 7.42
C LEU A 125 11.73 -0.21 6.23
N ALA A 126 11.57 -0.77 5.05
CA ALA A 126 11.24 0.03 3.88
C ALA A 126 9.80 0.56 4.00
N ALA A 127 9.65 1.88 4.07
CA ALA A 127 8.36 2.55 4.11
C ALA A 127 8.24 3.58 2.96
N PRO A 128 8.21 3.13 1.69
CA PRO A 128 8.25 4.04 0.54
C PRO A 128 7.07 5.01 0.52
N GLN A 129 5.89 4.60 0.94
CA GLN A 129 4.71 5.48 1.03
C GLN A 129 4.91 6.61 2.06
N ALA A 130 5.45 6.30 3.23
CA ALA A 130 5.73 7.29 4.27
C ALA A 130 6.79 8.29 3.81
N ASN A 131 7.83 7.84 3.14
CA ASN A 131 8.86 8.69 2.57
C ASN A 131 8.32 9.59 1.46
N ALA A 132 7.42 9.08 0.59
CA ALA A 132 6.75 9.90 -0.42
C ALA A 132 5.88 10.99 0.21
N MET A 133 5.16 10.67 1.29
CA MET A 133 4.37 11.65 2.04
C MET A 133 5.25 12.71 2.69
N ALA A 134 6.35 12.32 3.30
CA ALA A 134 7.32 13.24 3.90
C ALA A 134 7.91 14.19 2.85
N ALA A 135 8.33 13.68 1.70
CA ALA A 135 8.88 14.45 0.59
C ALA A 135 7.92 15.52 0.04
N VAL A 136 6.62 15.33 0.19
CA VAL A 136 5.59 16.30 -0.20
C VAL A 136 5.31 17.32 0.91
N ILE A 137 5.20 16.86 2.17
CA ILE A 137 4.78 17.73 3.30
C ILE A 137 5.92 18.64 3.75
N GLU A 138 7.14 18.12 3.81
CA GLU A 138 8.29 18.84 4.35
C GLU A 138 8.57 20.13 3.61
N PRO A 139 8.67 20.19 2.26
CA PRO A 139 8.87 21.45 1.54
C PRO A 139 7.71 22.44 1.68
N LEU A 140 6.47 21.93 1.79
CA LEU A 140 5.29 22.79 1.92
C LEU A 140 5.21 23.48 3.28
N MET A 141 5.69 22.83 4.34
CA MET A 141 5.51 23.28 5.71
C MET A 141 6.76 23.81 6.41
N SER A 142 7.97 23.51 5.89
CA SER A 142 9.24 23.97 6.50
C SER A 142 9.53 25.45 6.32
N GLY A 143 8.70 26.17 5.54
CA GLY A 143 8.95 27.59 5.22
C GLY A 143 10.09 27.82 4.24
N SER A 144 10.78 26.77 3.78
CA SER A 144 11.68 26.81 2.63
C SER A 144 10.85 26.96 1.35
N SER A 145 11.42 27.59 0.33
CA SER A 145 10.75 27.70 -0.96
C SER A 145 10.50 26.30 -1.52
N ALA A 146 9.22 25.88 -1.57
CA ALA A 146 8.86 24.61 -2.19
C ALA A 146 9.40 24.58 -3.62
N PRO A 147 9.90 23.43 -4.11
CA PRO A 147 10.51 23.33 -5.44
C PRO A 147 9.42 23.33 -6.55
N TRP A 148 8.75 24.47 -6.70
CA TRP A 148 7.63 24.64 -7.64
C TRP A 148 7.98 24.23 -9.07
N ALA A 149 9.24 24.48 -9.48
CA ALA A 149 9.71 24.06 -10.80
C ALA A 149 9.67 22.55 -10.98
N LEU A 150 10.06 21.77 -9.95
CA LEU A 150 10.00 20.30 -9.99
C LEU A 150 8.56 19.79 -10.01
N TYR A 151 7.66 20.44 -9.25
CA TYR A 151 6.23 20.09 -9.31
C TYR A 151 5.63 20.39 -10.68
N ALA A 152 5.99 21.51 -11.31
CA ALA A 152 5.55 21.82 -12.67
C ALA A 152 6.07 20.81 -13.69
N ILE A 153 7.35 20.41 -13.61
CA ILE A 153 7.93 19.37 -14.47
C ILE A 153 7.20 18.04 -14.27
N GLY A 154 6.93 17.64 -13.02
CA GLY A 154 6.15 16.45 -12.70
C GLY A 154 4.74 16.48 -13.28
N ALA A 155 4.06 17.62 -13.21
CA ALA A 155 2.73 17.82 -13.79
C ALA A 155 2.76 17.67 -15.32
N VAL A 156 3.72 18.29 -16.00
CA VAL A 156 3.90 18.16 -17.45
C VAL A 156 4.18 16.71 -17.82
N LEU A 157 5.07 16.03 -17.08
CA LEU A 157 5.37 14.63 -17.31
C LEU A 157 4.12 13.75 -17.15
N ALA A 158 3.31 13.99 -16.11
CA ALA A 158 2.06 13.25 -15.90
C ALA A 158 1.07 13.44 -17.06
N ILE A 159 0.98 14.65 -17.62
CA ILE A 159 0.16 14.93 -18.79
C ILE A 159 0.67 14.16 -20.02
N ILE A 160 1.98 14.17 -20.26
CA ILE A 160 2.59 13.42 -21.38
C ILE A 160 2.32 11.92 -21.23
N LEU A 161 2.53 11.36 -20.04
CA LEU A 161 2.27 9.94 -19.77
C LEU A 161 0.79 9.58 -20.00
N ASN A 162 -0.12 10.47 -19.60
CA ASN A 162 -1.55 10.26 -19.84
C ASN A 162 -1.89 10.24 -21.33
N PHE A 163 -1.31 11.12 -22.14
CA PHE A 163 -1.45 11.06 -23.61
C PHE A 163 -0.88 9.78 -24.21
N CYS A 164 0.23 9.27 -23.65
CA CYS A 164 0.81 7.99 -24.03
C CYS A 164 0.02 6.77 -23.52
N LYS A 165 -1.11 6.98 -22.80
CA LYS A 165 -1.91 5.92 -22.13
C LYS A 165 -1.10 5.11 -21.11
N ILE A 166 -0.05 5.69 -20.54
CA ILE A 166 0.74 5.11 -19.46
C ILE A 166 0.17 5.62 -18.13
N PRO A 167 -0.15 4.75 -17.16
CA PRO A 167 -0.67 5.18 -15.88
C PRO A 167 0.40 5.97 -15.10
N ALA A 168 0.25 7.29 -15.02
CA ALA A 168 1.22 8.21 -14.44
C ALA A 168 1.54 7.89 -12.98
N LEU A 169 0.55 7.42 -12.21
CA LEU A 169 0.75 7.02 -10.81
C LEU A 169 1.69 5.80 -10.69
N ALA A 170 1.48 4.78 -11.51
CA ALA A 170 2.33 3.59 -11.52
C ALA A 170 3.78 3.93 -11.95
N PHE A 171 3.93 4.82 -12.92
CA PHE A 171 5.23 5.32 -13.36
C PHE A 171 5.96 6.07 -12.24
N ALA A 172 5.27 7.00 -11.57
CA ALA A 172 5.82 7.78 -10.46
C ALA A 172 6.23 6.90 -9.27
N LEU A 173 5.40 5.91 -8.92
CA LEU A 173 5.73 4.93 -7.89
C LEU A 173 6.96 4.10 -8.27
N GLY A 174 7.06 3.67 -9.51
CA GLY A 174 8.22 2.93 -10.02
C GLY A 174 9.52 3.73 -9.96
N MET A 175 9.46 5.05 -10.15
CA MET A 175 10.62 5.93 -9.98
C MET A 175 11.02 6.12 -8.51
N PHE A 176 10.05 6.08 -7.61
CA PHE A 176 10.26 6.38 -6.20
C PHE A 176 10.65 5.14 -5.37
N ILE A 177 10.10 3.97 -5.71
CA ILE A 177 10.35 2.72 -5.00
C ILE A 177 11.79 2.24 -5.27
N PRO A 178 12.55 1.82 -4.24
CA PRO A 178 13.89 1.25 -4.41
C PRO A 178 13.94 0.11 -5.42
N LEU A 179 15.06 -0.03 -6.12
CA LEU A 179 15.24 -1.01 -7.19
C LEU A 179 15.04 -2.45 -6.72
N GLU A 180 15.41 -2.74 -5.47
CA GLU A 180 15.23 -4.06 -4.83
C GLU A 180 13.75 -4.47 -4.76
N LEU A 181 12.85 -3.51 -4.61
CA LEU A 181 11.40 -3.75 -4.58
C LEU A 181 10.77 -3.71 -5.97
N ASN A 182 11.38 -3.02 -6.93
CA ASN A 182 10.89 -2.94 -8.31
C ASN A 182 11.25 -4.18 -9.15
N THR A 183 12.41 -4.77 -8.93
CA THR A 183 12.86 -5.94 -9.69
C THR A 183 11.87 -7.12 -9.60
N PRO A 184 11.33 -7.50 -8.42
CA PRO A 184 10.32 -8.53 -8.32
C PRO A 184 9.02 -8.24 -9.09
N LEU A 185 8.64 -6.95 -9.23
CA LEU A 185 7.47 -6.55 -10.00
C LEU A 185 7.60 -6.88 -11.49
N LEU A 186 8.79 -6.65 -12.08
CA LEU A 186 9.08 -7.03 -13.47
C LEU A 186 8.94 -8.53 -13.69
N ILE A 187 9.50 -9.33 -12.77
CA ILE A 187 9.43 -10.79 -12.84
C ILE A 187 8.00 -11.27 -12.66
N GLY A 188 7.26 -10.71 -11.68
CA GLY A 188 5.84 -11.02 -11.48
C GLY A 188 4.97 -10.66 -12.68
N GLY A 189 5.23 -9.50 -13.30
CA GLY A 189 4.58 -9.09 -14.54
C GLY A 189 4.84 -10.04 -15.71
N ALA A 190 6.09 -10.50 -15.87
CA ALA A 190 6.46 -11.49 -16.89
C ALA A 190 5.75 -12.84 -16.67
N ILE A 191 5.66 -13.31 -15.42
CA ILE A 191 4.93 -14.53 -15.07
C ILE A 191 3.43 -14.36 -15.39
N SER A 192 2.85 -13.24 -15.00
CA SER A 192 1.43 -12.93 -15.25
C SER A 192 1.14 -12.93 -16.77
N TRP A 193 1.98 -12.26 -17.55
CA TRP A 193 1.87 -12.26 -19.00
C TRP A 193 2.01 -13.68 -19.59
N TYR A 194 3.00 -14.44 -19.15
CA TYR A 194 3.23 -15.82 -19.59
C TYR A 194 2.03 -16.72 -19.29
N VAL A 195 1.50 -16.67 -18.07
CA VAL A 195 0.33 -17.46 -17.65
C VAL A 195 -0.92 -17.05 -18.41
N GLY A 196 -1.13 -15.76 -18.61
CA GLY A 196 -2.30 -15.20 -19.30
C GLY A 196 -2.30 -15.39 -20.82
N SER A 197 -1.15 -15.67 -21.43
CA SER A 197 -1.02 -15.85 -22.89
C SER A 197 -0.92 -17.31 -23.36
N ARG A 198 -0.96 -18.29 -22.42
CA ARG A 198 -0.66 -19.70 -22.74
C ARG A 198 -1.79 -20.45 -23.43
N SER A 199 -3.02 -19.98 -23.40
CA SER A 199 -4.16 -20.62 -24.02
C SER A 199 -4.89 -19.66 -24.98
N THR A 200 -5.53 -20.20 -26.00
CA THR A 200 -6.47 -19.46 -26.85
C THR A 200 -7.81 -19.23 -26.16
N ASP A 201 -8.13 -20.00 -25.13
CA ASP A 201 -9.34 -19.84 -24.31
C ASP A 201 -9.14 -18.77 -23.25
N GLN A 202 -9.79 -17.61 -23.43
CA GLN A 202 -9.71 -16.48 -22.51
C GLN A 202 -10.26 -16.80 -21.12
N ALA A 203 -11.30 -17.63 -20.99
CA ALA A 203 -11.88 -18.01 -19.72
C ALA A 203 -10.87 -18.83 -18.88
N LEU A 204 -10.15 -19.75 -19.54
CA LEU A 204 -9.09 -20.53 -18.88
C LEU A 204 -7.91 -19.65 -18.46
N ASN A 205 -7.51 -18.70 -19.29
CA ASN A 205 -6.44 -17.76 -18.95
C ASN A 205 -6.83 -16.86 -17.77
N SER A 206 -8.07 -16.38 -17.72
CA SER A 206 -8.59 -15.60 -16.60
C SER A 206 -8.60 -16.41 -15.31
N ALA A 207 -9.06 -17.65 -15.32
CA ALA A 207 -9.04 -18.54 -14.16
C ALA A 207 -7.61 -18.84 -13.67
N ARG A 208 -6.64 -18.97 -14.57
CA ARG A 208 -5.22 -19.15 -14.23
C ARG A 208 -4.63 -17.90 -13.58
N LEU A 209 -4.93 -16.72 -14.12
CA LEU A 209 -4.50 -15.45 -13.56
C LEU A 209 -5.09 -15.22 -12.17
N GLU A 210 -6.39 -15.49 -12.00
CA GLU A 210 -7.07 -15.38 -10.72
C GLU A 210 -6.43 -16.29 -9.66
N ARG A 211 -6.17 -17.55 -10.00
CA ARG A 211 -5.46 -18.48 -9.11
C ARG A 211 -4.06 -17.99 -8.76
N GLY A 212 -3.32 -17.48 -9.74
CA GLY A 212 -2.00 -16.89 -9.53
C GLY A 212 -2.04 -15.70 -8.56
N THR A 213 -3.04 -14.84 -8.74
CA THR A 213 -3.27 -13.68 -7.87
C THR A 213 -3.60 -14.09 -6.44
N LEU A 214 -4.47 -15.09 -6.26
CA LEU A 214 -4.82 -15.62 -4.93
C LEU A 214 -3.61 -16.24 -4.22
N LEU A 215 -2.78 -17.00 -4.94
CA LEU A 215 -1.53 -17.55 -4.39
C LEU A 215 -0.56 -16.45 -3.98
N ALA A 216 -0.35 -15.45 -4.85
CA ALA A 216 0.51 -14.32 -4.56
C ALA A 216 0.01 -13.52 -3.35
N SER A 217 -1.29 -13.29 -3.24
CA SER A 217 -1.93 -12.64 -2.10
C SER A 217 -1.69 -13.41 -0.79
N GLY A 218 -1.76 -14.74 -0.85
CA GLY A 218 -1.43 -15.60 0.29
C GLY A 218 0.03 -15.46 0.73
N PHE A 219 0.98 -15.40 -0.22
CA PHE A 219 2.39 -15.17 0.10
C PHE A 219 2.64 -13.78 0.72
N ILE A 220 1.98 -12.73 0.19
CA ILE A 220 2.07 -11.38 0.75
C ILE A 220 1.56 -11.35 2.19
N ALA A 221 0.36 -11.90 2.42
CA ALA A 221 -0.24 -11.94 3.75
C ALA A 221 0.59 -12.78 4.73
N GLY A 222 1.06 -13.95 4.30
CA GLY A 222 1.91 -14.83 5.11
C GLY A 222 3.24 -14.17 5.47
N GLY A 223 3.87 -13.51 4.50
CA GLY A 223 5.11 -12.76 4.72
C GLY A 223 4.94 -11.62 5.71
N ALA A 224 3.86 -10.84 5.59
CA ALA A 224 3.54 -9.75 6.51
C ALA A 224 3.31 -10.25 7.94
N LEU A 225 2.51 -11.32 8.12
CA LEU A 225 2.28 -11.94 9.41
C LEU A 225 3.57 -12.48 10.03
N MET A 226 4.40 -13.16 9.24
CA MET A 226 5.68 -13.69 9.71
C MET A 226 6.65 -12.56 10.09
N GLY A 227 6.61 -11.43 9.38
CA GLY A 227 7.36 -10.24 9.74
C GLY A 227 6.98 -9.70 11.12
N VAL A 228 5.70 -9.64 11.46
CA VAL A 228 5.21 -9.25 12.79
C VAL A 228 5.63 -10.25 13.86
N VAL A 229 5.50 -11.56 13.59
CA VAL A 229 5.95 -12.62 14.49
C VAL A 229 7.46 -12.51 14.75
N SER A 230 8.26 -12.34 13.72
CA SER A 230 9.71 -12.15 13.83
C SER A 230 10.06 -10.92 14.66
N ALA A 231 9.37 -9.80 14.46
CA ALA A 231 9.56 -8.58 15.24
C ALA A 231 9.21 -8.79 16.73
N ALA A 232 8.10 -9.48 17.02
CA ALA A 232 7.69 -9.80 18.38
C ALA A 232 8.71 -10.73 19.09
N MET A 233 9.25 -11.72 18.37
CA MET A 233 10.29 -12.61 18.90
C MET A 233 11.57 -11.82 19.24
N ARG A 234 12.02 -10.94 18.35
CA ARG A 234 13.18 -10.07 18.60
C ARG A 234 12.93 -9.13 19.78
N PHE A 235 11.75 -8.56 19.88
CA PHE A 235 11.34 -7.73 21.01
C PHE A 235 11.38 -8.51 22.34
N ALA A 236 11.00 -9.78 22.33
CA ALA A 236 11.12 -10.69 23.48
C ALA A 236 12.56 -11.18 23.76
N GLY A 237 13.57 -10.66 23.03
CA GLY A 237 14.97 -11.03 23.20
C GLY A 237 15.39 -12.31 22.46
N ILE A 238 14.50 -12.92 21.68
CA ILE A 238 14.80 -14.11 20.88
C ILE A 238 15.28 -13.65 19.49
N ASN A 239 16.58 -13.57 19.30
CA ASN A 239 17.16 -13.21 18.02
C ASN A 239 17.58 -14.48 17.25
N LEU A 240 16.82 -14.85 16.24
CA LEU A 240 17.11 -15.98 15.34
C LEU A 240 17.96 -15.58 14.12
N LEU A 241 18.30 -14.29 13.97
CA LEU A 241 19.06 -13.80 12.86
C LEU A 241 20.57 -13.98 13.12
N ASN A 242 21.21 -14.68 12.22
CA ASN A 242 22.67 -14.75 12.15
C ASN A 242 23.14 -13.78 11.05
N THR A 243 23.61 -12.60 11.46
CA THR A 243 24.03 -11.53 10.55
C THR A 243 25.25 -11.93 9.72
N GLU A 244 26.20 -12.65 10.31
CA GLU A 244 27.39 -13.12 9.61
C GLU A 244 27.02 -14.08 8.46
N TRP A 245 26.05 -14.98 8.72
CA TRP A 245 25.57 -15.89 7.69
C TRP A 245 24.78 -15.13 6.60
N MET A 246 23.95 -14.15 6.98
CA MET A 246 23.15 -13.37 6.03
C MET A 246 24.00 -12.57 5.02
N GLU A 247 25.18 -12.11 5.43
CA GLU A 247 26.12 -11.39 4.57
C GLU A 247 27.03 -12.31 3.75
N SER A 248 26.93 -13.61 3.96
CA SER A 248 27.76 -14.60 3.25
C SER A 248 27.30 -14.80 1.80
N ASN A 249 28.24 -15.11 0.90
CA ASN A 249 27.93 -15.48 -0.49
C ASN A 249 27.04 -16.73 -0.57
N ALA A 250 27.12 -17.63 0.40
CA ALA A 250 26.30 -18.82 0.48
C ALA A 250 24.83 -18.48 0.72
N ALA A 251 24.54 -17.52 1.60
CA ALA A 251 23.19 -17.03 1.86
C ALA A 251 22.61 -16.37 0.61
N GLY A 252 23.40 -15.56 -0.10
CA GLY A 252 23.01 -14.95 -1.38
C GLY A 252 22.63 -16.02 -2.43
N GLY A 253 23.47 -17.04 -2.58
CA GLY A 253 23.20 -18.17 -3.48
C GLY A 253 21.90 -18.92 -3.12
N LEU A 254 21.68 -19.20 -1.83
CA LEU A 254 20.47 -19.85 -1.36
C LEU A 254 19.24 -18.97 -1.59
N ALA A 255 19.33 -17.67 -1.38
CA ALA A 255 18.24 -16.74 -1.64
C ALA A 255 17.79 -16.75 -3.12
N VAL A 256 18.76 -16.78 -4.06
CA VAL A 256 18.46 -16.92 -5.49
C VAL A 256 17.76 -18.24 -5.79
N VAL A 257 18.24 -19.35 -5.25
CA VAL A 257 17.62 -20.67 -5.43
C VAL A 257 16.18 -20.66 -4.91
N MET A 258 15.97 -20.14 -3.69
CA MET A 258 14.63 -20.05 -3.11
C MET A 258 13.70 -19.15 -3.93
N TYR A 259 14.24 -18.07 -4.49
CA TYR A 259 13.48 -17.17 -5.37
C TYR A 259 13.06 -17.86 -6.67
N VAL A 260 13.95 -18.63 -7.29
CA VAL A 260 13.66 -19.43 -8.49
C VAL A 260 12.59 -20.49 -8.18
N ILE A 261 12.68 -21.16 -7.02
CA ILE A 261 11.67 -22.13 -6.58
C ILE A 261 10.30 -21.43 -6.44
N LEU A 262 10.23 -20.25 -5.82
CA LEU A 262 9.00 -19.50 -5.64
C LEU A 262 8.37 -19.12 -7.00
N ILE A 263 9.17 -18.57 -7.91
CA ILE A 263 8.75 -18.22 -9.28
C ILE A 263 8.18 -19.43 -9.99
N THR A 264 8.92 -20.54 -9.97
CA THR A 264 8.53 -21.80 -10.63
C THR A 264 7.23 -22.34 -10.02
N TYR A 265 7.12 -22.31 -8.70
CA TYR A 265 5.91 -22.75 -7.99
C TYR A 265 4.69 -21.89 -8.39
N LEU A 266 4.81 -20.56 -8.39
CA LEU A 266 3.73 -19.66 -8.79
C LEU A 266 3.28 -19.91 -10.24
N ALA A 267 4.23 -20.02 -11.17
CA ALA A 267 3.92 -20.28 -12.57
C ALA A 267 3.24 -21.64 -12.78
N ILE A 268 3.82 -22.71 -12.24
CA ILE A 268 3.28 -24.07 -12.40
C ILE A 268 1.92 -24.23 -11.71
N SER A 269 1.78 -23.70 -10.49
CA SER A 269 0.51 -23.80 -9.75
C SER A 269 -0.62 -23.05 -10.44
N SER A 270 -0.33 -21.87 -11.03
CA SER A 270 -1.31 -21.12 -11.81
C SER A 270 -1.73 -21.87 -13.07
N LEU A 271 -0.78 -22.48 -13.78
CA LEU A 271 -1.05 -23.24 -15.01
C LEU A 271 -1.81 -24.54 -14.78
N LYS A 272 -1.76 -25.13 -13.58
CA LYS A 272 -2.50 -26.35 -13.23
C LYS A 272 -4.02 -26.18 -13.13
N THR A 273 -4.52 -24.92 -13.21
CA THR A 273 -5.97 -24.68 -13.22
C THR A 273 -6.59 -25.35 -14.46
N LYS A 274 -7.53 -26.24 -14.23
CA LYS A 274 -8.42 -26.83 -15.24
C LYS A 274 -9.74 -26.04 -15.22
N LYS A 275 -10.46 -26.09 -16.33
CA LYS A 275 -11.84 -25.57 -16.38
C LYS A 275 -12.70 -26.19 -15.31
#